data_547e3fb6ddff1e82dbda46fbba2855ec
#
_entry.id   547e3fb6ddff1e82dbda46fbba2855ec
#
_cell.length_a   1.000
_cell.length_b   1.000
_cell.length_c   1.000
_cell.angle_alpha   90.00
_cell.angle_beta   90.00
_cell.angle_gamma   90.00
#
_symmetry.space_group_name_H-M   'P 1'
#
loop_
_entity.id
_entity.type
_entity.pdbx_description
1 polymer ?
#
loop_
_entity_poly.entity_id
_entity_poly.type
_entity_poly.pdbx_seq_one_letter_code
_entity_poly.pdbx_strand_id
1 'polypeptide(L)'
;MDKKELKFEDFLMDVNPAYHEFVTSTHGFLLENGCSVKMDMAKNGYLVSYSDKGKRVIANFVFRKSGLVIRIYGDNAHLYNDFMETLPDGMIKAIEKAPVCKRLMDITKCNSRCRMGYSFMLKGARHHKCQYNSFMFVVNVENIPAISGFLKKELAARAS
;
A
#
# COMPACT_ATOMS: atom_id res chain seq x y z
N MET A 1 2.68 -22.85 24.31
CA MET A 1 3.51 -22.83 23.09
C MET A 1 3.93 -21.41 22.80
N ASP A 2 5.23 -21.20 22.78
CA ASP A 2 5.74 -19.88 22.46
C ASP A 2 5.54 -19.61 20.95
N LYS A 3 4.91 -18.49 20.61
CA LYS A 3 4.80 -18.08 19.23
C LYS A 3 6.20 -17.73 18.74
N LYS A 4 6.64 -18.38 17.65
CA LYS A 4 7.90 -18.03 17.03
C LYS A 4 7.83 -16.57 16.59
N GLU A 5 8.79 -15.76 17.06
CA GLU A 5 8.90 -14.37 16.64
C GLU A 5 9.26 -14.31 15.16
N LEU A 6 8.47 -13.59 14.37
CA LEU A 6 8.74 -13.40 12.95
C LEU A 6 9.73 -12.25 12.77
N LYS A 7 10.79 -12.48 11.99
CA LYS A 7 11.83 -11.50 11.75
C LYS A 7 11.82 -10.99 10.33
N PHE A 8 12.14 -9.72 10.16
CA PHE A 8 12.20 -9.11 8.83
C PHE A 8 13.20 -9.84 7.92
N GLU A 9 14.32 -10.29 8.47
CA GLU A 9 15.34 -11.02 7.72
C GLU A 9 14.77 -12.31 7.10
N ASP A 10 13.88 -13.00 7.81
CA ASP A 10 13.24 -14.22 7.30
C ASP A 10 12.32 -13.90 6.12
N PHE A 11 11.56 -12.80 6.24
CA PHE A 11 10.75 -12.31 5.13
C PHE A 11 11.62 -11.98 3.92
N LEU A 12 12.71 -11.25 4.14
CA LEU A 12 13.59 -10.82 3.07
C LEU A 12 14.18 -12.01 2.31
N MET A 13 14.45 -13.12 2.99
CA MET A 13 14.95 -14.34 2.34
C MET A 13 13.96 -14.92 1.33
N ASP A 14 12.67 -14.71 1.54
CA ASP A 14 11.63 -15.20 0.63
C ASP A 14 11.40 -14.24 -0.55
N VAL A 15 11.98 -13.04 -0.50
CA VAL A 15 11.88 -12.06 -1.57
C VAL A 15 12.95 -12.35 -2.62
N ASN A 16 12.58 -12.24 -3.91
CA ASN A 16 13.55 -12.37 -5.00
C ASN A 16 14.73 -11.42 -4.74
N PRO A 17 16.00 -11.93 -4.79
CA PRO A 17 17.18 -11.10 -4.54
C PRO A 17 17.24 -9.81 -5.34
N ALA A 18 16.67 -9.77 -6.54
CA ALA A 18 16.62 -8.57 -7.37
C ALA A 18 15.92 -7.39 -6.68
N TYR A 19 15.06 -7.67 -5.69
CA TYR A 19 14.27 -6.66 -5.00
C TYR A 19 14.67 -6.45 -3.53
N HIS A 20 15.73 -7.11 -3.07
CA HIS A 20 16.18 -6.98 -1.67
C HIS A 20 16.53 -5.55 -1.32
N GLU A 21 17.25 -4.85 -2.20
CA GLU A 21 17.64 -3.47 -1.96
C GLU A 21 16.41 -2.57 -1.82
N PHE A 22 15.45 -2.71 -2.72
CA PHE A 22 14.21 -1.92 -2.68
C PHE A 22 13.43 -2.18 -1.39
N VAL A 23 13.26 -3.46 -1.02
CA VAL A 23 12.49 -3.85 0.18
C VAL A 23 13.20 -3.33 1.43
N THR A 24 14.51 -3.49 1.53
CA THR A 24 15.30 -3.03 2.67
C THR A 24 15.27 -1.50 2.78
N SER A 25 15.43 -0.81 1.67
CA SER A 25 15.39 0.67 1.65
C SER A 25 14.02 1.21 2.05
N THR A 26 12.95 0.56 1.56
CA THR A 26 11.58 0.95 1.89
C THR A 26 11.30 0.72 3.39
N HIS A 27 11.72 -0.42 3.91
CA HIS A 27 11.59 -0.73 5.33
C HIS A 27 12.29 0.34 6.19
N GLY A 28 13.54 0.64 5.88
CA GLY A 28 14.31 1.65 6.60
C GLY A 28 13.69 3.04 6.52
N PHE A 29 13.26 3.43 5.32
CA PHE A 29 12.61 4.73 5.10
C PHE A 29 11.35 4.90 5.95
N LEU A 30 10.50 3.88 5.97
CA LEU A 30 9.25 3.94 6.75
C LEU A 30 9.52 4.00 8.25
N LEU A 31 10.46 3.18 8.75
CA LEU A 31 10.81 3.21 10.18
C LEU A 31 11.45 4.52 10.59
N GLU A 32 12.33 5.09 9.77
CA GLU A 32 12.97 6.37 10.05
C GLU A 32 11.96 7.52 10.10
N ASN A 33 10.83 7.38 9.41
CA ASN A 33 9.78 8.38 9.38
C ASN A 33 8.65 8.10 10.38
N GLY A 34 8.93 7.27 11.37
CA GLY A 34 8.02 7.07 12.51
C GLY A 34 7.00 5.96 12.34
N CYS A 35 7.09 5.17 11.28
CA CYS A 35 6.21 4.03 11.10
C CYS A 35 6.62 2.87 12.01
N SER A 36 5.62 2.12 12.48
CA SER A 36 5.83 0.84 13.15
C SER A 36 5.62 -0.29 12.17
N VAL A 37 6.24 -1.44 12.44
CA VAL A 37 6.13 -2.62 11.60
C VAL A 37 5.49 -3.76 12.39
N LYS A 38 4.59 -4.49 11.73
CA LYS A 38 3.98 -5.70 12.28
C LYS A 38 4.12 -6.81 11.24
N MET A 39 4.52 -7.99 11.69
CA MET A 39 4.68 -9.15 10.82
C MET A 39 3.72 -10.24 11.20
N ASP A 40 3.07 -10.82 10.19
CA ASP A 40 2.14 -11.94 10.33
C ASP A 40 2.43 -12.97 9.25
N MET A 41 1.88 -14.18 9.40
CA MET A 41 1.89 -15.19 8.35
C MET A 41 0.51 -15.22 7.70
N ALA A 42 0.48 -15.05 6.38
CA ALA A 42 -0.73 -15.17 5.59
C ALA A 42 -0.68 -16.47 4.77
N LYS A 43 -1.72 -16.73 3.99
CA LYS A 43 -1.85 -17.96 3.20
C LYS A 43 -0.65 -18.21 2.28
N ASN A 44 -0.13 -17.16 1.65
CA ASN A 44 0.93 -17.26 0.64
C ASN A 44 2.32 -16.88 1.15
N GLY A 45 2.47 -16.64 2.45
CA GLY A 45 3.75 -16.27 3.06
C GLY A 45 3.62 -15.10 4.03
N TYR A 46 4.74 -14.44 4.28
CA TYR A 46 4.76 -13.33 5.23
C TYR A 46 3.89 -12.15 4.79
N LEU A 47 3.26 -11.51 5.77
CA LEU A 47 2.57 -10.24 5.61
C LEU A 47 3.29 -9.23 6.49
N VAL A 48 3.88 -8.20 5.89
CA VAL A 48 4.64 -7.17 6.60
C VAL A 48 3.89 -5.85 6.47
N SER A 49 3.36 -5.35 7.59
CA SER A 49 2.50 -4.16 7.61
C SER A 49 3.19 -3.00 8.30
N TYR A 50 3.05 -1.80 7.74
CA TYR A 50 3.62 -0.57 8.27
C TYR A 50 2.49 0.38 8.62
N SER A 51 2.53 0.93 9.83
CA SER A 51 1.52 1.88 10.32
C SER A 51 2.18 3.20 10.69
N ASP A 52 1.48 4.31 10.45
CA ASP A 52 1.98 5.64 10.81
C ASP A 52 1.88 5.88 12.34
N LYS A 53 2.30 7.07 12.77
CA LYS A 53 2.27 7.43 14.20
C LYS A 53 0.85 7.41 14.78
N GLY A 54 -0.16 7.60 13.95
CA GLY A 54 -1.56 7.50 14.35
C GLY A 54 -2.11 6.09 14.34
N LYS A 55 -1.25 5.10 14.17
CA LYS A 55 -1.59 3.66 14.12
C LYS A 55 -2.44 3.26 12.91
N ARG A 56 -2.42 4.08 11.86
CA ARG A 56 -3.12 3.74 10.62
C ARG A 56 -2.14 3.15 9.61
N VAL A 57 -2.53 2.03 9.01
CA VAL A 57 -1.69 1.33 8.03
C VAL A 57 -1.44 2.23 6.82
N ILE A 58 -0.20 2.34 6.38
CA ILE A 58 0.17 3.04 5.15
C ILE A 58 0.48 2.07 4.02
N ALA A 59 1.09 0.94 4.33
CA ALA A 59 1.45 -0.04 3.31
C ALA A 59 1.68 -1.41 3.92
N ASN A 60 1.57 -2.44 3.09
CA ASN A 60 2.07 -3.75 3.47
C ASN A 60 2.64 -4.50 2.26
N PHE A 61 3.61 -5.37 2.55
CA PHE A 61 4.11 -6.32 1.57
C PHE A 61 3.36 -7.63 1.73
N VAL A 62 2.89 -8.20 0.62
CA VAL A 62 2.22 -9.49 0.58
C VAL A 62 2.73 -10.30 -0.61
N PHE A 63 2.68 -11.64 -0.48
CA PHE A 63 2.99 -12.52 -1.60
C PHE A 63 1.71 -12.95 -2.31
N ARG A 64 1.73 -12.88 -3.62
CA ARG A 64 0.65 -13.35 -4.49
C ARG A 64 1.25 -14.31 -5.53
N LYS A 65 0.41 -14.93 -6.35
CA LYS A 65 0.87 -15.82 -7.43
C LYS A 65 1.86 -15.14 -8.37
N SER A 66 1.70 -13.84 -8.57
CA SER A 66 2.59 -13.04 -9.42
C SER A 66 3.92 -12.67 -8.76
N GLY A 67 4.09 -13.00 -7.47
CA GLY A 67 5.27 -12.64 -6.69
C GLY A 67 4.96 -11.62 -5.61
N LEU A 68 5.96 -10.82 -5.27
CA LEU A 68 5.81 -9.80 -4.23
C LEU A 68 4.97 -8.64 -4.73
N VAL A 69 3.99 -8.26 -3.90
CA VAL A 69 3.10 -7.11 -4.15
C VAL A 69 3.16 -6.20 -2.95
N ILE A 70 3.10 -4.89 -3.18
CA ILE A 70 2.91 -3.92 -2.12
C ILE A 70 1.50 -3.34 -2.23
N ARG A 71 0.79 -3.30 -1.10
CA ARG A 71 -0.46 -2.56 -0.99
C ARG A 71 -0.16 -1.20 -0.42
N ILE A 72 -0.72 -0.15 -1.00
CA ILE A 72 -0.57 1.20 -0.48
C ILE A 72 -1.95 1.77 -0.17
N TYR A 73 -2.11 2.32 1.03
CA TYR A 73 -3.34 2.94 1.49
C TYR A 73 -3.24 4.43 1.22
N GLY A 74 -3.77 4.86 0.07
CA GLY A 74 -3.68 6.24 -0.39
C GLY A 74 -4.76 7.16 0.17
N ASP A 75 -4.85 7.25 1.49
CA ASP A 75 -5.87 8.04 2.18
C ASP A 75 -5.93 9.49 1.71
N ASN A 76 -4.80 10.04 1.29
CA ASN A 76 -4.67 11.43 0.90
C ASN A 76 -4.36 11.60 -0.59
N ALA A 77 -4.70 10.59 -1.40
CA ALA A 77 -4.42 10.62 -2.84
C ALA A 77 -4.96 11.88 -3.53
N HIS A 78 -6.09 12.41 -3.05
CA HIS A 78 -6.67 13.64 -3.59
C HIS A 78 -5.77 14.87 -3.45
N LEU A 79 -4.78 14.82 -2.54
CA LEU A 79 -3.85 15.93 -2.33
C LEU A 79 -2.66 15.90 -3.31
N TYR A 80 -2.45 14.77 -3.99
CA TYR A 80 -1.34 14.62 -4.93
C TYR A 80 -1.78 13.94 -6.24
N ASN A 81 -2.95 14.34 -6.75
CA ASN A 81 -3.47 13.81 -8.03
C ASN A 81 -2.47 13.93 -9.18
N ASP A 82 -1.75 15.06 -9.24
CA ASP A 82 -0.77 15.29 -10.32
C ASP A 82 0.33 14.22 -10.32
N PHE A 83 0.79 13.83 -9.13
CA PHE A 83 1.76 12.74 -9.00
C PHE A 83 1.15 11.43 -9.49
N MET A 84 -0.10 11.14 -9.13
CA MET A 84 -0.76 9.90 -9.52
C MET A 84 -0.84 9.73 -11.04
N GLU A 85 -0.96 10.82 -11.77
CA GLU A 85 -0.99 10.79 -13.22
C GLU A 85 0.37 10.45 -13.86
N THR A 86 1.46 10.54 -13.09
CA THR A 86 2.80 10.19 -13.57
C THR A 86 3.15 8.72 -13.37
N LEU A 87 2.27 7.94 -12.75
CA LEU A 87 2.52 6.53 -12.47
C LEU A 87 2.63 5.71 -13.77
N PRO A 88 3.42 4.61 -13.75
CA PRO A 88 3.44 3.69 -14.89
C PRO A 88 2.05 3.14 -15.21
N ASP A 89 1.80 2.83 -16.47
CA ASP A 89 0.49 2.36 -16.94
C ASP A 89 -0.01 1.15 -16.14
N GLY A 90 0.87 0.23 -15.78
CA GLY A 90 0.48 -0.94 -14.99
C GLY A 90 -0.06 -0.55 -13.61
N MET A 91 0.51 0.47 -12.99
CA MET A 91 0.03 0.96 -11.70
C MET A 91 -1.29 1.71 -11.85
N ILE A 92 -1.44 2.53 -12.89
CA ILE A 92 -2.69 3.23 -13.18
C ILE A 92 -3.82 2.22 -13.40
N LYS A 93 -3.57 1.16 -14.17
CA LYS A 93 -4.55 0.09 -14.39
C LYS A 93 -4.93 -0.60 -13.09
N ALA A 94 -3.96 -0.83 -12.20
CA ALA A 94 -4.23 -1.43 -10.90
C ALA A 94 -5.15 -0.54 -10.06
N ILE A 95 -4.95 0.76 -10.09
CA ILE A 95 -5.82 1.73 -9.40
C ILE A 95 -7.23 1.70 -10.01
N GLU A 96 -7.33 1.71 -11.33
CA GLU A 96 -8.62 1.67 -12.02
C GLU A 96 -9.41 0.40 -11.72
N LYS A 97 -8.72 -0.73 -11.57
CA LYS A 97 -9.33 -2.03 -11.26
C LYS A 97 -9.65 -2.22 -9.78
N ALA A 98 -9.13 -1.37 -8.90
CA ALA A 98 -9.40 -1.50 -7.47
C ALA A 98 -10.90 -1.38 -7.20
N PRO A 99 -11.43 -2.12 -6.21
CA PRO A 99 -12.87 -2.11 -5.93
C PRO A 99 -13.40 -0.72 -5.59
N VAL A 100 -14.61 -0.44 -6.09
CA VAL A 100 -15.31 0.82 -5.80
C VAL A 100 -15.77 0.82 -4.35
N CYS A 101 -15.66 1.97 -3.68
CA CYS A 101 -16.22 2.14 -2.35
C CYS A 101 -17.73 2.38 -2.46
N LYS A 102 -18.50 1.36 -2.15
CA LYS A 102 -19.97 1.45 -2.22
C LYS A 102 -20.53 2.52 -1.31
N ARG A 103 -19.91 2.74 -0.15
CA ARG A 103 -20.37 3.71 0.83
C ARG A 103 -20.19 5.15 0.39
N LEU A 104 -19.18 5.45 -0.41
CA LEU A 104 -19.01 6.78 -1.00
C LEU A 104 -20.08 7.07 -2.06
N MET A 105 -20.63 6.03 -2.67
CA MET A 105 -21.74 6.16 -3.64
C MET A 105 -23.08 6.26 -2.94
N ASP A 106 -23.28 5.52 -1.83
CA ASP A 106 -24.50 5.46 -1.06
C ASP A 106 -24.17 5.08 0.37
N ILE A 107 -24.36 5.99 1.32
CA ILE A 107 -23.98 5.81 2.72
C ILE A 107 -24.67 4.62 3.39
N THR A 108 -25.80 4.15 2.83
CA THR A 108 -26.52 2.99 3.36
C THR A 108 -25.90 1.66 2.90
N LYS A 109 -24.99 1.68 1.95
CA LYS A 109 -24.29 0.50 1.46
C LYS A 109 -23.06 0.22 2.28
N CYS A 110 -22.66 -1.05 2.33
CA CYS A 110 -21.48 -1.51 3.06
C CYS A 110 -21.62 -1.37 4.59
N ASN A 111 -20.61 -1.81 5.32
CA ASN A 111 -20.61 -1.82 6.79
C ASN A 111 -20.55 -0.39 7.33
N SER A 112 -21.48 -0.04 8.24
CA SER A 112 -21.57 1.28 8.87
C SER A 112 -20.34 1.62 9.72
N ARG A 113 -19.57 0.62 10.17
CA ARG A 113 -18.35 0.81 10.95
C ARG A 113 -17.12 1.03 10.10
N CYS A 114 -17.24 0.83 8.77
CA CYS A 114 -16.14 1.02 7.85
C CYS A 114 -15.85 2.52 7.69
N ARG A 115 -14.57 2.89 7.72
CA ARG A 115 -14.15 4.22 7.27
C ARG A 115 -14.37 4.27 5.76
N MET A 116 -14.85 5.39 5.26
CA MET A 116 -15.04 5.54 3.82
C MET A 116 -13.70 5.42 3.09
N GLY A 117 -13.76 4.89 1.88
CA GLY A 117 -12.59 4.76 1.03
C GLY A 117 -12.11 6.10 0.48
N TYR A 118 -11.37 6.02 -0.62
CA TYR A 118 -10.69 7.19 -1.20
C TYR A 118 -11.48 7.78 -2.36
N SER A 119 -11.56 9.11 -2.40
CA SER A 119 -12.12 9.83 -3.53
C SER A 119 -11.03 10.73 -4.11
N PHE A 120 -10.72 10.56 -5.40
CA PHE A 120 -9.65 11.31 -6.07
C PHE A 120 -9.91 11.39 -7.57
N MET A 121 -9.16 12.27 -8.24
CA MET A 121 -9.22 12.41 -9.70
C MET A 121 -8.05 11.67 -10.34
N LEU A 122 -8.31 10.97 -11.43
CA LEU A 122 -7.27 10.29 -12.21
C LEU A 122 -7.71 10.24 -13.68
N LYS A 123 -6.84 10.73 -14.57
CA LYS A 123 -7.12 10.76 -16.01
C LYS A 123 -8.45 11.44 -16.34
N GLY A 124 -8.75 12.53 -15.66
CA GLY A 124 -9.95 13.30 -15.88
C GLY A 124 -11.24 12.72 -15.29
N ALA A 125 -11.15 11.61 -14.59
CA ALA A 125 -12.31 10.94 -13.99
C ALA A 125 -12.17 10.86 -12.47
N ARG A 126 -13.30 11.00 -11.77
CA ARG A 126 -13.32 10.83 -10.31
C ARG A 126 -13.49 9.35 -9.97
N HIS A 127 -12.65 8.88 -9.07
CA HIS A 127 -12.68 7.50 -8.59
C HIS A 127 -13.03 7.45 -7.11
N HIS A 128 -13.85 6.46 -6.72
CA HIS A 128 -14.22 6.17 -5.34
C HIS A 128 -13.78 4.74 -5.05
N LYS A 129 -12.64 4.56 -4.38
CA LYS A 129 -12.02 3.25 -4.20
C LYS A 129 -12.09 2.78 -2.74
N CYS A 130 -12.29 1.47 -2.58
CA CYS A 130 -12.41 0.84 -1.27
C CYS A 130 -11.09 0.81 -0.52
N GLN A 131 -11.08 1.32 0.73
CA GLN A 131 -9.86 1.36 1.53
C GLN A 131 -9.35 -0.04 1.93
N TYR A 132 -10.25 -1.01 2.10
CA TYR A 132 -9.86 -2.37 2.50
C TYR A 132 -9.07 -3.09 1.42
N ASN A 133 -9.36 -2.76 0.19
CA ASN A 133 -8.68 -3.39 -0.94
C ASN A 133 -7.56 -2.52 -1.52
N SER A 134 -7.33 -1.36 -0.94
CA SER A 134 -6.20 -0.48 -1.26
C SER A 134 -5.65 -0.62 -2.69
N PHE A 135 -4.60 0.07 -3.01
CA PHE A 135 -3.95 -0.07 -4.31
C PHE A 135 -2.89 -1.15 -4.22
N MET A 136 -2.99 -2.18 -5.07
CA MET A 136 -2.05 -3.30 -5.08
C MET A 136 -1.13 -3.18 -6.29
N PHE A 137 0.16 -3.03 -6.02
CA PHE A 137 1.16 -2.86 -7.08
C PHE A 137 2.17 -3.99 -7.05
N VAL A 138 2.42 -4.59 -8.23
CA VAL A 138 3.47 -5.60 -8.37
C VAL A 138 4.83 -4.92 -8.17
N VAL A 139 5.69 -5.53 -7.35
CA VAL A 139 7.06 -5.06 -7.17
C VAL A 139 7.90 -5.54 -8.34
N ASN A 140 8.27 -4.61 -9.21
CA ASN A 140 9.12 -4.87 -10.37
C ASN A 140 9.96 -3.63 -10.69
N VAL A 141 10.92 -3.77 -11.58
CA VAL A 141 11.85 -2.69 -11.91
C VAL A 141 11.12 -1.43 -12.41
N GLU A 142 10.06 -1.63 -13.20
CA GLU A 142 9.29 -0.51 -13.77
C GLU A 142 8.55 0.27 -12.67
N ASN A 143 7.97 -0.43 -11.71
CA ASN A 143 7.12 0.19 -10.70
C ASN A 143 7.89 0.75 -9.48
N ILE A 144 9.08 0.23 -9.19
CA ILE A 144 9.83 0.56 -7.98
C ILE A 144 9.99 2.08 -7.75
N PRO A 145 10.45 2.88 -8.72
CA PRO A 145 10.59 4.33 -8.47
C PRO A 145 9.27 5.01 -8.13
N ALA A 146 8.20 4.60 -8.80
CA ALA A 146 6.87 5.17 -8.58
C ALA A 146 6.30 4.75 -7.22
N ILE A 147 6.53 3.50 -6.80
CA ILE A 147 6.12 3.01 -5.48
C ILE A 147 6.79 3.85 -4.39
N SER A 148 8.09 4.08 -4.51
CA SER A 148 8.85 4.89 -3.56
C SER A 148 8.31 6.32 -3.50
N GLY A 149 8.02 6.93 -4.66
CA GLY A 149 7.44 8.26 -4.73
C GLY A 149 6.05 8.32 -4.09
N PHE A 150 5.23 7.31 -4.33
CA PHE A 150 3.89 7.23 -3.76
C PHE A 150 3.93 7.20 -2.23
N LEU A 151 4.80 6.36 -1.66
CA LEU A 151 4.97 6.26 -0.22
C LEU A 151 5.42 7.59 0.39
N LYS A 152 6.34 8.28 -0.27
CA LYS A 152 6.81 9.60 0.19
C LYS A 152 5.68 10.63 0.20
N LYS A 153 4.86 10.65 -0.86
CA LYS A 153 3.72 11.58 -0.96
C LYS A 153 2.69 11.32 0.12
N GLU A 154 2.31 10.04 0.27
CA GLU A 154 1.30 9.68 1.27
C GLU A 154 1.79 9.95 2.69
N LEU A 155 3.04 9.59 2.99
CA LEU A 155 3.61 9.81 4.31
C LEU A 155 3.69 11.30 4.65
N ALA A 156 4.12 12.13 3.70
CA ALA A 156 4.16 13.58 3.88
C ALA A 156 2.77 14.16 4.13
N ALA A 157 1.76 13.68 3.41
CA ALA A 157 0.38 14.14 3.59
C ALA A 157 -0.17 13.77 4.97
N ARG A 158 0.20 12.60 5.50
CA ARG A 158 -0.23 12.16 6.85
C ARG A 158 0.45 12.94 7.97
N ALA A 159 1.63 13.50 7.69
CA ALA A 159 2.39 14.26 8.68
C ALA A 159 1.92 15.70 8.84
N SER A 160 1.14 16.20 7.89
CA SER A 160 0.67 17.60 7.90
C SER A 160 -0.66 17.79 8.62
#